data_419e4d463979e262577984979a147dba
#
_entry.id   419e4d463979e262577984979a147dba
#
_cell.length_a   1.000
_cell.length_b   1.000
_cell.length_c   1.000
_cell.angle_alpha   90.00
_cell.angle_beta   90.00
_cell.angle_gamma   90.00
#
_symmetry.space_group_name_H-M   'P 1'
#
loop_
_entity.id
_entity.type
_entity.pdbx_description
1 polymer ?
#
loop_
_entity_poly.entity_id
_entity_poly.type
_entity_poly.pdbx_seq_one_letter_code
_entity_poly.pdbx_strand_id
1 'polypeptide(L)'
;MTEVRIAIAKYGQETNSFSSTLTTLDTFRKFGLYQGSDFLQHGVSAGPIAGLFAACQDKAFCWEPIPLVRGWAGASGKITEETHDWFVNNIVTQLGNQMNVTDSIPDALFLDLHGAAQAVHLD
;
A
#
# COMPACT_ATOMS: atom_id res chain seq x y z
N MET A 1 14.24 10.09 -23.24
CA MET A 1 14.12 10.34 -21.78
C MET A 1 13.86 9.01 -21.07
N THR A 2 14.62 8.73 -20.04
CA THR A 2 14.46 7.50 -19.27
C THR A 2 13.20 7.58 -18.42
N GLU A 3 12.36 6.54 -18.49
CA GLU A 3 11.17 6.43 -17.65
C GLU A 3 11.56 5.98 -16.24
N VAL A 4 11.04 6.68 -15.24
CA VAL A 4 11.22 6.31 -13.84
C VAL A 4 10.07 5.41 -13.42
N ARG A 5 10.37 4.22 -12.91
CA ARG A 5 9.38 3.26 -12.44
C ARG A 5 9.32 3.28 -10.93
N ILE A 6 8.14 3.55 -10.39
CA ILE A 6 7.94 3.63 -8.94
C ILE A 6 6.92 2.58 -8.52
N ALA A 7 7.37 1.59 -7.76
CA ALA A 7 6.46 0.64 -7.11
C ALA A 7 5.77 1.32 -5.94
N ILE A 8 4.49 1.09 -5.77
CA ILE A 8 3.66 1.79 -4.80
C ILE A 8 2.89 0.79 -3.95
N ALA A 9 2.97 0.93 -2.63
CA ALA A 9 2.19 0.14 -1.70
C ALA A 9 1.71 1.01 -0.55
N LYS A 10 0.53 0.69 -0.03
CA LYS A 10 -0.01 1.27 1.20
C LYS A 10 -0.52 0.16 2.10
N TYR A 11 -0.12 0.22 3.35
CA TYR A 11 -0.61 -0.64 4.40
C TYR A 11 -0.79 0.22 5.64
N GLY A 12 -2.03 0.64 5.90
CA GLY A 12 -2.33 1.59 6.95
C GLY A 12 -3.60 1.28 7.71
N GLN A 13 -3.55 1.56 9.00
CA GLN A 13 -4.65 1.42 9.93
C GLN A 13 -4.34 2.27 11.15
N GLU A 14 -5.34 2.83 11.78
CA GLU A 14 -5.19 3.59 13.01
C GLU A 14 -5.69 2.74 14.17
N THR A 15 -4.78 2.25 15.01
CA THR A 15 -5.16 1.41 16.14
C THR A 15 -5.78 2.21 17.26
N ASN A 16 -6.97 1.80 17.66
CA ASN A 16 -7.65 2.29 18.86
C ASN A 16 -7.58 1.21 19.94
N SER A 17 -6.75 1.46 20.96
CA SER A 17 -6.51 0.49 22.01
C SER A 17 -7.74 0.19 22.89
N PHE A 18 -8.77 1.02 22.81
CA PHE A 18 -10.03 0.81 23.53
C PHE A 18 -11.01 -0.06 22.73
N SER A 19 -10.74 -0.33 21.48
CA SER A 19 -11.59 -1.19 20.67
C SER A 19 -11.40 -2.66 21.04
N SER A 20 -12.50 -3.37 21.25
CA SER A 20 -12.49 -4.82 21.45
C SER A 20 -12.51 -5.62 20.15
N THR A 21 -12.72 -4.93 19.04
CA THR A 21 -12.79 -5.55 17.72
C THR A 21 -11.45 -5.45 17.02
N LEU A 22 -10.84 -6.58 16.70
CA LEU A 22 -9.57 -6.61 15.97
C LEU A 22 -9.77 -6.22 14.51
N THR A 23 -8.71 -5.72 13.91
CA THR A 23 -8.67 -5.39 12.49
C THR A 23 -8.27 -6.63 11.70
N THR A 24 -9.13 -7.06 10.80
CA THR A 24 -8.94 -8.24 9.95
C THR A 24 -8.77 -7.85 8.49
N LEU A 25 -8.47 -8.81 7.64
CA LEU A 25 -8.43 -8.58 6.20
C LEU A 25 -9.79 -8.11 5.67
N ASP A 26 -10.90 -8.62 6.23
CA ASP A 26 -12.25 -8.16 5.87
C ASP A 26 -12.46 -6.68 6.22
N THR A 27 -11.87 -6.21 7.31
CA THR A 27 -11.91 -4.79 7.65
C THR A 27 -11.24 -3.95 6.55
N PHE A 28 -10.08 -4.38 6.07
CA PHE A 28 -9.40 -3.71 4.96
C PHE A 28 -10.25 -3.75 3.68
N ARG A 29 -10.91 -4.87 3.38
CA ARG A 29 -11.79 -4.99 2.21
C ARG A 29 -12.96 -4.00 2.26
N LYS A 30 -13.51 -3.80 3.44
CA LYS A 30 -14.64 -2.85 3.62
C LYS A 30 -14.21 -1.39 3.46
N PHE A 31 -13.02 -1.03 3.91
CA PHE A 31 -12.54 0.35 3.86
C PHE A 31 -11.79 0.68 2.56
N GLY A 32 -11.15 -0.28 1.97
CA GLY A 32 -10.46 -0.08 0.69
C GLY A 32 -9.20 -0.92 0.58
N LEU A 33 -9.33 -2.07 -0.04
CA LEU A 33 -8.24 -2.96 -0.39
C LEU A 33 -8.22 -3.12 -1.90
N TYR A 34 -7.16 -2.62 -2.54
CA TYR A 34 -7.04 -2.63 -3.99
C TYR A 34 -5.70 -3.18 -4.42
N GLN A 35 -5.70 -3.89 -5.55
CA GLN A 35 -4.50 -4.44 -6.17
C GLN A 35 -4.54 -4.20 -7.68
N GLY A 36 -3.37 -4.10 -8.30
CA GLY A 36 -3.25 -3.99 -9.75
C GLY A 36 -3.99 -2.79 -10.33
N SER A 37 -4.76 -3.01 -11.39
CA SER A 37 -5.50 -1.94 -12.07
C SER A 37 -6.55 -1.28 -11.18
N ASP A 38 -7.16 -2.02 -10.25
CA ASP A 38 -8.11 -1.46 -9.30
C ASP A 38 -7.45 -0.44 -8.38
N PHE A 39 -6.20 -0.67 -8.00
CA PHE A 39 -5.43 0.30 -7.22
C PHE A 39 -5.31 1.63 -7.98
N LEU A 40 -4.96 1.58 -9.26
CA LEU A 40 -4.81 2.79 -10.07
C LEU A 40 -6.15 3.51 -10.30
N GLN A 41 -7.26 2.76 -10.39
CA GLN A 41 -8.58 3.34 -10.60
C GLN A 41 -9.18 3.94 -9.31
N HIS A 42 -8.99 3.29 -8.17
CA HIS A 42 -9.73 3.61 -6.94
C HIS A 42 -8.85 4.01 -5.76
N GLY A 43 -7.55 3.75 -5.81
CA GLY A 43 -6.66 3.88 -4.66
C GLY A 43 -5.71 5.07 -4.68
N VAL A 44 -5.81 5.97 -5.67
CA VAL A 44 -4.82 7.04 -5.87
C VAL A 44 -5.36 8.44 -5.63
N SER A 45 -6.59 8.58 -5.16
CA SER A 45 -7.27 9.87 -5.07
C SER A 45 -7.15 10.57 -3.71
N ALA A 46 -6.46 9.96 -2.75
CA ALA A 46 -6.37 10.51 -1.41
C ALA A 46 -5.02 10.20 -0.75
N GLY A 47 -4.67 11.02 0.24
CA GLY A 47 -3.50 10.81 1.09
C GLY A 47 -2.15 10.99 0.38
N PRO A 48 -1.07 10.45 0.95
CA PRO A 48 0.27 10.60 0.39
C PRO A 48 0.42 10.08 -1.03
N ILE A 49 -0.30 9.03 -1.41
CA ILE A 49 -0.27 8.49 -2.77
C ILE A 49 -0.82 9.50 -3.77
N ALA A 50 -1.92 10.21 -3.43
CA ALA A 50 -2.43 11.26 -4.28
C ALA A 50 -1.40 12.39 -4.47
N GLY A 51 -0.67 12.70 -3.42
CA GLY A 51 0.42 13.67 -3.47
C GLY A 51 1.55 13.24 -4.42
N LEU A 52 1.92 11.96 -4.38
CA LEU A 52 2.92 11.40 -5.29
C LEU A 52 2.47 11.54 -6.75
N PHE A 53 1.23 11.16 -7.05
CA PHE A 53 0.70 11.26 -8.42
C PHE A 53 0.65 12.72 -8.89
N ALA A 54 0.19 13.62 -8.03
CA ALA A 54 0.15 15.05 -8.36
C ALA A 54 1.55 15.61 -8.63
N ALA A 55 2.53 15.25 -7.81
CA ALA A 55 3.91 15.70 -7.98
C ALA A 55 4.52 15.19 -9.28
N CYS A 56 4.28 13.94 -9.65
CA CYS A 56 4.79 13.36 -10.88
C CYS A 56 4.17 14.00 -12.12
N GLN A 57 2.88 14.34 -12.07
CA GLN A 57 2.21 15.06 -13.14
C GLN A 57 2.72 16.50 -13.27
N ASP A 58 2.86 17.18 -12.12
CA ASP A 58 3.27 18.59 -12.10
C ASP A 58 4.68 18.79 -12.64
N LYS A 59 5.60 17.86 -12.36
CA LYS A 59 6.97 17.93 -12.84
C LYS A 59 7.12 17.49 -14.30
N ALA A 60 6.08 16.94 -14.88
CA ALA A 60 6.03 16.51 -16.29
C ALA A 60 7.20 15.60 -16.68
N PHE A 61 7.71 14.79 -15.75
CA PHE A 61 8.72 13.82 -16.10
C PHE A 61 8.07 12.48 -16.47
N CYS A 62 8.80 11.69 -17.23
CA CYS A 62 8.31 10.39 -17.68
C CYS A 62 8.39 9.38 -16.53
N TRP A 63 7.25 8.86 -16.08
CA TRP A 63 7.21 7.89 -15.01
C TRP A 63 6.12 6.86 -15.21
N GLU A 64 6.31 5.69 -14.60
CA GLU A 64 5.33 4.60 -14.61
C GLU A 64 5.06 4.17 -13.18
N PRO A 65 3.81 4.27 -12.71
CA PRO A 65 3.42 3.70 -11.43
C PRO A 65 3.28 2.18 -11.56
N ILE A 66 3.86 1.44 -10.61
CA ILE A 66 3.72 -0.01 -10.50
C ILE A 66 2.90 -0.29 -9.24
N PRO A 67 1.58 -0.51 -9.36
CA PRO A 67 0.73 -0.72 -8.19
C PRO A 67 0.97 -2.11 -7.60
N LEU A 68 1.28 -2.16 -6.32
CA LEU A 68 1.40 -3.43 -5.58
C LEU A 68 0.08 -3.70 -4.85
N VAL A 69 -0.04 -3.24 -3.61
CA VAL A 69 -1.27 -3.35 -2.84
C VAL A 69 -1.54 -2.03 -2.11
N ARG A 70 -2.80 -1.68 -2.02
CA ARG A 70 -3.24 -0.51 -1.27
C ARG A 70 -4.30 -0.94 -0.27
N GLY A 71 -3.99 -0.85 1.03
CA GLY A 71 -4.91 -1.19 2.10
C GLY A 71 -5.04 -0.09 3.14
N TRP A 72 -6.26 0.28 3.45
CA TRP A 72 -6.61 1.18 4.55
C TRP A 72 -7.81 0.60 5.29
N ALA A 73 -7.73 0.49 6.61
CA ALA A 73 -8.78 -0.12 7.42
C ALA A 73 -9.44 0.86 8.41
N GLY A 74 -9.12 2.16 8.33
CA GLY A 74 -9.67 3.13 9.25
C GLY A 74 -9.18 2.94 10.67
N ALA A 75 -10.04 3.22 11.67
CA ALA A 75 -9.71 3.10 13.08
C ALA A 75 -10.43 1.90 13.68
N SER A 76 -9.67 0.99 14.31
CA SER A 76 -10.20 -0.22 14.96
C SER A 76 -9.15 -0.78 15.90
N GLY A 77 -9.37 -1.98 16.46
CA GLY A 77 -8.39 -2.65 17.32
C GLY A 77 -7.15 -3.08 16.54
N LYS A 78 -6.24 -3.74 17.24
CA LYS A 78 -4.98 -4.19 16.64
C LYS A 78 -5.21 -5.11 15.45
N ILE A 79 -4.29 -5.08 14.51
CA ILE A 79 -4.31 -5.92 13.32
C ILE A 79 -3.97 -7.36 13.70
N THR A 80 -4.73 -8.34 13.21
CA THR A 80 -4.44 -9.75 13.44
C THR A 80 -3.12 -10.16 12.78
N GLU A 81 -2.45 -11.16 13.34
CA GLU A 81 -1.21 -11.70 12.78
C GLU A 81 -1.39 -12.14 11.33
N GLU A 82 -2.47 -12.87 11.05
CA GLU A 82 -2.79 -13.36 9.71
C GLU A 82 -2.92 -12.22 8.69
N THR A 83 -3.57 -11.13 9.08
CA THR A 83 -3.75 -9.95 8.24
C THR A 83 -2.42 -9.28 7.97
N HIS A 84 -1.62 -9.09 9.01
CA HIS A 84 -0.28 -8.51 8.89
C HIS A 84 0.58 -9.34 7.93
N ASP A 85 0.63 -10.64 8.13
CA ASP A 85 1.39 -11.56 7.29
C ASP A 85 0.93 -11.50 5.83
N TRP A 86 -0.38 -11.40 5.61
CA TRP A 86 -0.93 -11.25 4.27
C TRP A 86 -0.36 -10.01 3.56
N PHE A 87 -0.35 -8.86 4.24
CA PHE A 87 0.19 -7.62 3.65
C PHE A 87 1.68 -7.72 3.38
N VAL A 88 2.45 -8.18 4.35
CA VAL A 88 3.91 -8.31 4.19
C VAL A 88 4.23 -9.27 3.04
N ASN A 89 3.60 -10.43 3.02
CA ASN A 89 3.84 -11.43 1.98
C ASN A 89 3.43 -10.92 0.59
N ASN A 90 2.30 -10.23 0.49
CA ASN A 90 1.85 -9.68 -0.79
C ASN A 90 2.77 -8.57 -1.31
N ILE A 91 3.18 -7.65 -0.46
CA ILE A 91 4.09 -6.57 -0.86
C ILE A 91 5.43 -7.16 -1.32
N VAL A 92 6.01 -8.05 -0.52
CA VAL A 92 7.31 -8.66 -0.82
C VAL A 92 7.24 -9.52 -2.08
N THR A 93 6.21 -10.35 -2.22
CA THR A 93 6.04 -11.21 -3.39
C THR A 93 5.84 -10.41 -4.67
N GLN A 94 4.95 -9.40 -4.64
CA GLN A 94 4.69 -8.58 -5.82
C GLN A 94 5.91 -7.77 -6.23
N LEU A 95 6.62 -7.20 -5.25
CA LEU A 95 7.86 -6.47 -5.53
C LEU A 95 8.93 -7.41 -6.12
N GLY A 96 9.08 -8.61 -5.54
CA GLY A 96 10.00 -9.62 -6.04
C GLY A 96 9.69 -10.03 -7.47
N ASN A 97 8.41 -10.19 -7.81
CA ASN A 97 7.99 -10.50 -9.18
C ASN A 97 8.39 -9.39 -10.16
N GLN A 98 8.23 -8.12 -9.76
CA GLN A 98 8.64 -6.99 -10.58
C GLN A 98 10.16 -6.93 -10.78
N MET A 99 10.93 -7.30 -9.77
CA MET A 99 12.39 -7.35 -9.85
C MET A 99 12.90 -8.39 -10.84
N ASN A 100 12.08 -9.40 -11.17
CA ASN A 100 12.44 -10.46 -12.11
C ASN A 100 12.01 -10.18 -13.56
N VAL A 101 11.29 -9.09 -13.80
CA VAL A 101 10.86 -8.69 -15.15
C VAL A 101 11.85 -7.64 -15.67
N THR A 102 12.70 -8.03 -16.64
CA THR A 102 13.83 -7.22 -17.10
C THR A 102 13.48 -5.78 -17.46
N ASP A 103 12.34 -5.56 -18.12
CA ASP A 103 11.93 -4.24 -18.60
C ASP A 103 11.01 -3.50 -17.61
N SER A 104 10.77 -4.08 -16.44
CA SER A 104 9.82 -3.55 -15.45
C SER A 104 10.40 -3.45 -14.05
N ILE A 105 11.72 -3.49 -13.91
CA ILE A 105 12.38 -3.35 -12.61
C ILE A 105 12.09 -1.96 -12.05
N PRO A 106 11.53 -1.83 -10.84
CA PRO A 106 11.28 -0.52 -10.24
C PRO A 106 12.59 0.18 -9.91
N ASP A 107 12.60 1.50 -10.12
CA ASP A 107 13.71 2.36 -9.69
C ASP A 107 13.56 2.77 -8.22
N ALA A 108 12.34 2.78 -7.72
CA ALA A 108 12.05 3.17 -6.34
C ALA A 108 10.80 2.45 -5.82
N LEU A 109 10.69 2.39 -4.50
CA LEU A 109 9.49 1.94 -3.80
C LEU A 109 8.94 3.09 -2.96
N PHE A 110 7.69 3.47 -3.23
CA PHE A 110 6.94 4.39 -2.38
C PHE A 110 6.08 3.56 -1.45
N LEU A 111 6.40 3.57 -0.16
CA LEU A 111 5.72 2.76 0.84
C LEU A 111 5.01 3.69 1.83
N ASP A 112 3.68 3.71 1.76
CA ASP A 112 2.83 4.53 2.62
C ASP A 112 2.38 3.68 3.82
N LEU A 113 3.00 3.91 4.97
CA LEU A 113 2.67 3.26 6.23
C LEU A 113 2.08 4.28 7.21
N HIS A 114 1.31 3.79 8.18
CA HIS A 114 0.69 4.62 9.20
C HIS A 114 1.31 4.33 10.55
N GLY A 115 1.90 5.34 11.20
CA GLY A 115 2.66 5.19 12.43
C GLY A 115 1.85 4.72 13.64
N ALA A 116 0.53 4.88 13.62
CA ALA A 116 -0.35 4.43 14.70
C ALA A 116 -0.87 3.00 14.52
N ALA A 117 -0.50 2.32 13.43
CA ALA A 117 -0.90 0.94 13.19
C ALA A 117 -0.13 -0.02 14.10
N GLN A 118 -0.84 -0.98 14.70
CA GLN A 118 -0.25 -2.01 15.55
C GLN A 118 -0.80 -3.38 15.19
N ALA A 119 0.09 -4.38 15.12
CA ALA A 119 -0.29 -5.77 15.00
C ALA A 119 -0.24 -6.45 16.37
N VAL A 120 -1.12 -7.45 16.60
CA VAL A 120 -1.27 -8.10 17.91
C VAL A 120 0.00 -8.78 18.41
N HIS A 121 0.87 -9.23 17.52
CA HIS A 121 2.07 -10.03 17.80
C HIS A 121 3.37 -9.23 17.73
N LEU A 122 3.28 -7.94 17.42
CA LEU A 122 4.44 -7.05 17.30
C LEU A 122 4.35 -5.92 18.34
N ASP A 123 5.49 -5.49 18.81
CA ASP A 123 5.59 -4.35 19.74
C ASP A 123 5.62 -3.01 19.00
#